data_b9bade42e92a273f46c75cc0357d1a3e
#
_entry.id   b9bade42e92a273f46c75cc0357d1a3e
#
_cell.length_a   1.000
_cell.length_b   1.000
_cell.length_c   1.000
_cell.angle_alpha   90.00
_cell.angle_beta   90.00
_cell.angle_gamma   90.00
#
_symmetry.space_group_name_H-M   'P 1'
#
loop_
_entity.id
_entity.type
_entity.pdbx_description
1 polymer ?
#
loop_
_entity_poly.entity_id
_entity_poly.type
_entity_poly.pdbx_seq_one_letter_code
_entity_poly.pdbx_strand_id
1 'polypeptide(L)'
;MKQRILFFLLTVFFPLFSQNTISLGNNESQKASLDQVAWIAGHWKGEAFGGITEEIWSPPLGDSMMGSFKLVVDDKVEFYEICQMVQEGETIMFRLKHFDGKLKGREEKDDTQDFALVKIEKDAVYFNDFTIKRITKDHIIFYVVVEDGETSEEVTFKYYRVK
;
A
#
# COMPACT_ATOMS: atom_id res chain seq x y z
N MET A 1 -33.72 32.06 -46.39
CA MET A 1 -33.18 32.10 -45.03
C MET A 1 -32.41 30.80 -44.76
N LYS A 2 -31.06 30.85 -44.64
CA LYS A 2 -30.23 29.67 -44.37
C LYS A 2 -30.01 29.59 -42.87
N GLN A 3 -30.59 28.57 -42.26
CA GLN A 3 -30.47 28.28 -40.81
C GLN A 3 -29.06 27.68 -40.57
N ARG A 4 -28.21 28.37 -39.81
CA ARG A 4 -26.88 27.87 -39.40
C ARG A 4 -27.13 27.09 -38.07
N ILE A 5 -26.98 25.77 -38.14
CA ILE A 5 -26.95 24.91 -36.95
C ILE A 5 -25.54 25.05 -36.33
N LEU A 6 -25.49 25.65 -35.14
CA LEU A 6 -24.26 25.76 -34.35
C LEU A 6 -24.12 24.47 -33.52
N PHE A 7 -23.17 23.60 -33.91
CA PHE A 7 -22.84 22.40 -33.14
C PHE A 7 -22.01 22.81 -31.91
N PHE A 8 -22.59 22.73 -30.72
CA PHE A 8 -21.85 22.94 -29.47
C PHE A 8 -21.13 21.64 -29.15
N LEU A 9 -19.81 21.59 -29.31
CA LEU A 9 -18.96 20.46 -28.94
C LEU A 9 -18.79 20.49 -27.41
N LEU A 10 -19.56 19.68 -26.68
CA LEU A 10 -19.45 19.51 -25.23
C LEU A 10 -18.20 18.66 -24.96
N THR A 11 -17.07 19.30 -24.61
CA THR A 11 -15.87 18.60 -24.15
C THR A 11 -16.11 18.15 -22.71
N VAL A 12 -16.38 16.84 -22.53
CA VAL A 12 -16.45 16.23 -21.20
C VAL A 12 -15.00 16.02 -20.74
N PHE A 13 -14.57 16.82 -19.77
CA PHE A 13 -13.31 16.61 -19.06
C PHE A 13 -13.53 15.47 -18.06
N PHE A 14 -13.02 14.27 -18.37
CA PHE A 14 -12.83 13.23 -17.37
C PHE A 14 -11.57 13.59 -16.57
N PRO A 15 -11.62 13.73 -15.24
CA PRO A 15 -10.41 13.83 -14.44
C PRO A 15 -9.63 12.52 -14.63
N LEU A 16 -8.44 12.61 -15.19
CA LEU A 16 -7.45 11.53 -15.18
C LEU A 16 -6.94 11.42 -13.72
N PHE A 17 -7.58 10.58 -12.92
CA PHE A 17 -6.96 10.15 -11.67
C PHE A 17 -5.73 9.31 -12.04
N SER A 18 -4.56 9.86 -11.78
CA SER A 18 -3.32 9.10 -11.87
C SER A 18 -3.33 8.07 -10.76
N GLN A 19 -3.62 6.83 -11.09
CA GLN A 19 -3.54 5.71 -10.17
C GLN A 19 -2.06 5.50 -9.82
N ASN A 20 -1.74 5.48 -8.52
CA ASN A 20 -0.36 5.25 -8.05
C ASN A 20 -0.05 3.78 -7.87
N THR A 21 -1.06 2.94 -7.80
CA THR A 21 -0.97 1.48 -7.74
C THR A 21 -0.99 0.89 -9.15
N ILE A 22 -0.43 -0.30 -9.29
CA ILE A 22 -0.47 -1.09 -10.52
C ILE A 22 -0.82 -2.53 -10.20
N SER A 23 -1.58 -3.16 -11.09
CA SER A 23 -1.92 -4.57 -10.96
C SER A 23 -0.92 -5.45 -11.71
N LEU A 24 -0.58 -6.62 -11.15
CA LEU A 24 0.29 -7.60 -11.78
C LEU A 24 -0.38 -8.23 -13.02
N GLY A 25 -1.69 -8.43 -12.97
CA GLY A 25 -2.45 -9.09 -14.02
C GLY A 25 -1.93 -10.51 -14.30
N ASN A 26 -1.68 -10.81 -15.57
CA ASN A 26 -1.15 -12.12 -16.01
C ASN A 26 0.39 -12.12 -16.14
N ASN A 27 1.10 -11.10 -15.65
CA ASN A 27 2.56 -11.03 -15.75
C ASN A 27 3.23 -11.83 -14.63
N GLU A 28 4.49 -12.17 -14.81
CA GLU A 28 5.33 -12.71 -13.76
C GLU A 28 5.90 -11.59 -12.87
N SER A 29 6.08 -11.90 -11.58
CA SER A 29 6.75 -11.00 -10.65
C SER A 29 8.20 -10.73 -11.06
N GLN A 30 8.65 -9.50 -10.90
CA GLN A 30 10.05 -9.13 -11.13
C GLN A 30 10.97 -9.88 -10.15
N LYS A 31 12.15 -10.30 -10.62
CA LYS A 31 13.21 -10.79 -9.73
C LYS A 31 13.71 -9.65 -8.83
N ALA A 32 13.75 -9.90 -7.53
CA ALA A 32 14.12 -8.91 -6.53
C ALA A 32 14.64 -9.56 -5.25
N SER A 33 15.35 -8.77 -4.44
CA SER A 33 15.76 -9.15 -3.08
C SER A 33 15.31 -8.13 -2.06
N LEU A 34 15.19 -8.55 -0.78
CA LEU A 34 14.80 -7.69 0.34
C LEU A 34 15.75 -6.50 0.55
N ASP A 35 17.00 -6.58 0.15
CA ASP A 35 17.96 -5.45 0.24
C ASP A 35 17.49 -4.23 -0.57
N GLN A 36 16.78 -4.45 -1.67
CA GLN A 36 16.27 -3.38 -2.52
C GLN A 36 15.15 -2.57 -1.84
N VAL A 37 14.48 -3.13 -0.84
CA VAL A 37 13.40 -2.52 -0.05
C VAL A 37 13.78 -2.24 1.41
N ALA A 38 15.02 -2.54 1.81
CA ALA A 38 15.53 -2.35 3.18
C ALA A 38 15.37 -0.91 3.71
N TRP A 39 15.25 0.08 2.82
CA TRP A 39 15.01 1.49 3.17
C TRP A 39 13.67 1.74 3.86
N ILE A 40 12.71 0.79 3.78
CA ILE A 40 11.41 0.86 4.45
C ILE A 40 11.58 0.66 5.96
N ALA A 41 12.64 -0.03 6.40
CA ALA A 41 12.90 -0.28 7.81
C ALA A 41 12.90 1.02 8.63
N GLY A 42 12.21 0.99 9.77
CA GLY A 42 12.11 2.13 10.68
C GLY A 42 10.76 2.25 11.35
N HIS A 43 10.59 3.35 12.08
CA HIS A 43 9.36 3.72 12.76
C HIS A 43 8.74 4.93 12.07
N TRP A 44 7.49 4.80 11.65
CA TRP A 44 6.77 5.75 10.82
C TRP A 44 5.43 6.12 11.43
N LYS A 45 5.06 7.40 11.32
CA LYS A 45 3.75 7.90 11.75
C LYS A 45 3.09 8.73 10.66
N GLY A 46 1.77 8.61 10.55
CA GLY A 46 0.95 9.33 9.60
C GLY A 46 -0.49 9.47 10.05
N GLU A 47 -1.33 9.92 9.12
CA GLU A 47 -2.77 10.05 9.34
C GLU A 47 -3.52 9.42 8.15
N ALA A 48 -4.52 8.59 8.45
CA ALA A 48 -5.47 8.05 7.49
C ALA A 48 -6.75 7.60 8.22
N PHE A 49 -7.85 7.40 7.50
CA PHE A 49 -9.13 6.93 8.05
C PHE A 49 -9.64 7.74 9.25
N GLY A 50 -9.34 9.05 9.28
CA GLY A 50 -9.72 9.94 10.38
C GLY A 50 -8.96 9.74 11.68
N GLY A 51 -7.88 8.96 11.68
CA GLY A 51 -7.06 8.66 12.84
C GLY A 51 -5.56 8.77 12.59
N ILE A 52 -4.79 8.39 13.62
CA ILE A 52 -3.33 8.30 13.56
C ILE A 52 -2.95 6.88 13.16
N THR A 53 -2.07 6.76 12.18
CA THR A 53 -1.48 5.49 11.74
C THR A 53 -0.01 5.40 12.16
N GLU A 54 0.42 4.21 12.53
CA GLU A 54 1.80 3.92 12.94
C GLU A 54 2.26 2.63 12.28
N GLU A 55 3.44 2.69 11.64
CA GLU A 55 4.11 1.54 11.02
C GLU A 55 5.49 1.35 11.64
N ILE A 56 5.84 0.12 11.99
CA ILE A 56 7.18 -0.23 12.47
C ILE A 56 7.69 -1.41 11.65
N TRP A 57 8.84 -1.23 10.98
CA TRP A 57 9.45 -2.24 10.12
C TRP A 57 10.86 -2.60 10.58
N SER A 58 11.14 -3.90 10.72
CA SER A 58 12.49 -4.41 10.95
C SER A 58 13.34 -4.33 9.68
N PRO A 59 14.68 -4.24 9.78
CA PRO A 59 15.55 -4.49 8.63
C PRO A 59 15.46 -5.96 8.17
N PRO A 60 15.91 -6.29 6.94
CA PRO A 60 15.97 -7.66 6.46
C PRO A 60 16.80 -8.57 7.39
N LEU A 61 16.23 -9.69 7.79
CA LEU A 61 16.88 -10.75 8.56
C LEU A 61 16.12 -12.07 8.38
N GLY A 62 16.83 -13.17 8.09
CA GLY A 62 16.20 -14.48 7.94
C GLY A 62 15.21 -14.52 6.78
N ASP A 63 15.61 -13.97 5.62
CA ASP A 63 14.81 -13.88 4.39
C ASP A 63 13.47 -13.16 4.56
N SER A 64 13.36 -12.26 5.57
CA SER A 64 12.14 -11.53 5.88
C SER A 64 12.39 -10.15 6.47
N MET A 65 11.43 -9.25 6.29
CA MET A 65 11.24 -8.03 7.07
C MET A 65 9.88 -8.14 7.77
N MET A 66 9.84 -7.96 9.08
CA MET A 66 8.61 -7.94 9.86
C MET A 66 8.13 -6.50 10.01
N GLY A 67 6.84 -6.27 9.76
CA GLY A 67 6.15 -5.01 9.97
C GLY A 67 4.98 -5.13 10.92
N SER A 68 4.60 -4.03 11.54
CA SER A 68 3.34 -3.90 12.26
C SER A 68 2.69 -2.57 11.92
N PHE A 69 1.38 -2.60 11.71
CA PHE A 69 0.54 -1.42 11.54
C PHE A 69 -0.42 -1.28 12.71
N LYS A 70 -0.78 -0.04 13.02
CA LYS A 70 -1.78 0.29 14.02
C LYS A 70 -2.56 1.53 13.60
N LEU A 71 -3.90 1.46 13.61
CA LEU A 71 -4.79 2.61 13.48
C LEU A 71 -5.34 3.00 14.86
N VAL A 72 -5.24 4.28 15.21
CA VAL A 72 -5.77 4.86 16.44
C VAL A 72 -6.79 5.94 16.10
N VAL A 73 -8.03 5.77 16.53
CA VAL A 73 -9.14 6.73 16.38
C VAL A 73 -9.67 7.03 17.78
N ASP A 74 -9.89 8.31 18.09
CA ASP A 74 -10.39 8.78 19.41
C ASP A 74 -9.60 8.18 20.60
N ASP A 75 -8.25 8.21 20.49
CA ASP A 75 -7.31 7.66 21.48
C ASP A 75 -7.44 6.14 21.77
N LYS A 76 -8.11 5.41 20.86
CA LYS A 76 -8.27 3.94 20.97
C LYS A 76 -7.76 3.26 19.72
N VAL A 77 -7.18 2.08 19.92
CA VAL A 77 -6.79 1.24 18.78
C VAL A 77 -8.04 0.67 18.13
N GLU A 78 -8.21 0.95 16.84
CA GLU A 78 -9.28 0.42 16.01
C GLU A 78 -8.91 -0.98 15.50
N PHE A 79 -7.68 -1.12 14.95
CA PHE A 79 -7.14 -2.42 14.56
C PHE A 79 -5.61 -2.38 14.43
N TYR A 80 -5.03 -3.58 14.34
CA TYR A 80 -3.62 -3.82 14.04
C TYR A 80 -3.48 -4.66 12.77
N GLU A 81 -2.30 -4.58 12.14
CA GLU A 81 -1.84 -5.56 11.17
C GLU A 81 -0.46 -6.10 11.57
N ILE A 82 -0.24 -7.38 11.34
CA ILE A 82 1.10 -7.96 11.29
C ILE A 82 1.43 -8.15 9.83
N CYS A 83 2.50 -7.49 9.41
CA CYS A 83 2.95 -7.44 8.02
C CYS A 83 4.28 -8.17 7.85
N GLN A 84 4.52 -8.72 6.68
CA GLN A 84 5.76 -9.37 6.30
C GLN A 84 6.10 -9.01 4.86
N MET A 85 7.37 -8.65 4.60
CA MET A 85 7.98 -8.80 3.27
C MET A 85 8.90 -9.99 3.33
N VAL A 86 8.70 -10.99 2.47
CA VAL A 86 9.44 -12.26 2.50
C VAL A 86 10.04 -12.56 1.14
N GLN A 87 11.26 -13.10 1.15
CA GLN A 87 11.90 -13.63 -0.05
C GLN A 87 11.24 -14.97 -0.43
N GLU A 88 10.63 -15.03 -1.61
CA GLU A 88 10.05 -16.25 -2.18
C GLU A 88 10.74 -16.59 -3.50
N GLY A 89 11.69 -17.54 -3.45
CA GLY A 89 12.52 -17.85 -4.60
C GLY A 89 13.32 -16.63 -5.10
N GLU A 90 13.09 -16.21 -6.33
CA GLU A 90 13.80 -15.08 -6.95
C GLU A 90 13.07 -13.74 -6.81
N THR A 91 11.94 -13.68 -6.08
CA THR A 91 11.13 -12.46 -5.90
C THR A 91 10.83 -12.21 -4.43
N ILE A 92 10.09 -11.14 -4.13
CA ILE A 92 9.58 -10.85 -2.79
C ILE A 92 8.06 -10.80 -2.80
N MET A 93 7.45 -11.17 -1.68
CA MET A 93 6.02 -11.11 -1.44
C MET A 93 5.77 -10.19 -0.24
N PHE A 94 4.77 -9.32 -0.32
CA PHE A 94 4.22 -8.64 0.84
C PHE A 94 2.95 -9.38 1.28
N ARG A 95 2.81 -9.64 2.58
CA ARG A 95 1.59 -10.23 3.14
C ARG A 95 1.26 -9.65 4.50
N LEU A 96 -0.01 -9.70 4.86
CA LEU A 96 -0.47 -9.23 6.16
C LEU A 96 -1.65 -10.05 6.69
N LYS A 97 -1.87 -9.88 7.99
CA LYS A 97 -3.09 -10.30 8.70
C LYS A 97 -3.58 -9.17 9.59
N HIS A 98 -4.90 -8.99 9.60
CA HIS A 98 -5.56 -8.01 10.46
C HIS A 98 -5.95 -8.60 11.82
N PHE A 99 -5.92 -7.75 12.83
CA PHE A 99 -6.35 -8.08 14.18
C PHE A 99 -7.18 -6.92 14.76
N ASP A 100 -8.23 -7.24 15.50
CA ASP A 100 -8.94 -6.23 16.28
C ASP A 100 -8.10 -5.70 17.46
N GLY A 101 -8.61 -4.70 18.18
CA GLY A 101 -7.91 -4.11 19.34
C GLY A 101 -7.63 -5.08 20.48
N LYS A 102 -8.10 -6.34 20.43
CA LYS A 102 -7.85 -7.42 21.40
C LYS A 102 -6.97 -8.53 20.83
N LEU A 103 -6.34 -8.28 19.68
CA LEU A 103 -5.50 -9.22 18.92
C LEU A 103 -6.26 -10.47 18.44
N LYS A 104 -7.57 -10.37 18.21
CA LYS A 104 -8.32 -11.41 17.51
C LYS A 104 -8.16 -11.21 16.01
N GLY A 105 -7.65 -12.23 15.29
CA GLY A 105 -7.49 -12.22 13.84
C GLY A 105 -8.83 -12.07 13.13
N ARG A 106 -8.83 -11.36 12.01
CA ARG A 106 -10.00 -11.20 11.13
C ARG A 106 -10.03 -12.26 10.03
N GLU A 107 -8.86 -12.60 9.47
CA GLU A 107 -8.72 -13.70 8.53
C GLU A 107 -8.76 -15.06 9.24
N GLU A 108 -9.15 -16.11 8.52
CA GLU A 108 -9.05 -17.48 9.00
C GLU A 108 -7.59 -17.81 9.42
N LYS A 109 -7.43 -18.83 10.27
CA LYS A 109 -6.15 -19.14 10.91
C LYS A 109 -4.98 -19.24 9.93
N ASP A 110 -5.19 -19.87 8.79
CA ASP A 110 -4.13 -20.18 7.82
C ASP A 110 -4.12 -19.22 6.61
N ASP A 111 -5.04 -18.24 6.56
CA ASP A 111 -5.16 -17.26 5.48
C ASP A 111 -4.37 -15.98 5.77
N THR A 112 -3.83 -15.37 4.72
CA THR A 112 -3.20 -14.03 4.71
C THR A 112 -3.71 -13.22 3.52
N GLN A 113 -3.57 -11.90 3.58
CA GLN A 113 -3.69 -11.07 2.38
C GLN A 113 -2.30 -10.94 1.76
N ASP A 114 -2.17 -11.41 0.52
CA ASP A 114 -0.90 -11.50 -0.20
C ASP A 114 -0.88 -10.53 -1.39
N PHE A 115 0.23 -9.78 -1.50
CA PHE A 115 0.46 -8.80 -2.56
C PHE A 115 1.75 -9.19 -3.29
N ALA A 116 1.62 -9.80 -4.46
CA ALA A 116 2.76 -10.21 -5.28
C ALA A 116 3.53 -9.00 -5.80
N LEU A 117 4.86 -9.09 -5.87
CA LEU A 117 5.68 -8.03 -6.43
C LEU A 117 5.37 -7.85 -7.93
N VAL A 118 5.15 -6.60 -8.34
CA VAL A 118 5.07 -6.23 -9.75
C VAL A 118 6.44 -5.75 -10.26
N LYS A 119 7.00 -4.72 -9.61
CA LYS A 119 8.34 -4.18 -9.93
C LYS A 119 8.93 -3.37 -8.79
N ILE A 120 10.25 -3.15 -8.86
CA ILE A 120 10.98 -2.21 -8.01
C ILE A 120 11.63 -1.14 -8.90
N GLU A 121 11.54 0.10 -8.47
CA GLU A 121 12.25 1.25 -8.99
C GLU A 121 13.17 1.83 -7.88
N LYS A 122 14.05 2.78 -8.21
CA LYS A 122 15.01 3.34 -7.26
C LYS A 122 14.40 3.80 -5.92
N ASP A 123 13.23 4.44 -5.97
CA ASP A 123 12.56 5.04 -4.81
C ASP A 123 11.10 4.56 -4.68
N ALA A 124 10.77 3.41 -5.27
CA ALA A 124 9.44 2.83 -5.19
C ALA A 124 9.47 1.30 -5.32
N VAL A 125 8.59 0.65 -4.59
CA VAL A 125 8.23 -0.75 -4.77
C VAL A 125 6.74 -0.86 -5.07
N TYR A 126 6.41 -1.63 -6.07
CA TYR A 126 5.05 -1.86 -6.53
C TYR A 126 4.71 -3.34 -6.34
N PHE A 127 3.80 -3.61 -5.45
CA PHE A 127 3.10 -4.88 -5.32
C PHE A 127 1.76 -4.80 -6.04
N ASN A 128 1.10 -5.92 -6.25
CA ASN A 128 -0.23 -5.95 -6.87
C ASN A 128 -1.20 -5.09 -6.05
N ASP A 129 -1.72 -4.01 -6.66
CA ASP A 129 -2.66 -3.05 -6.06
C ASP A 129 -2.16 -2.35 -4.78
N PHE A 130 -0.83 -2.38 -4.53
CA PHE A 130 -0.18 -1.74 -3.41
C PHE A 130 1.19 -1.16 -3.80
N THR A 131 1.47 0.08 -3.44
CA THR A 131 2.72 0.76 -3.78
C THR A 131 3.30 1.49 -2.57
N ILE A 132 4.61 1.37 -2.35
CA ILE A 132 5.36 2.17 -1.38
C ILE A 132 6.34 3.06 -2.13
N LYS A 133 6.23 4.38 -1.95
CA LYS A 133 7.15 5.37 -2.55
C LYS A 133 7.97 6.07 -1.47
N ARG A 134 9.28 6.14 -1.66
CA ARG A 134 10.19 6.95 -0.86
C ARG A 134 10.29 8.35 -1.46
N ILE A 135 9.81 9.36 -0.75
CA ILE A 135 9.88 10.77 -1.14
C ILE A 135 11.20 11.38 -0.65
N THR A 136 11.55 11.07 0.60
CA THR A 136 12.85 11.40 1.22
C THR A 136 13.26 10.27 2.17
N LYS A 137 14.43 10.35 2.81
CA LYS A 137 14.85 9.38 3.85
C LYS A 137 13.90 9.36 5.07
N ASP A 138 13.13 10.44 5.28
CA ASP A 138 12.24 10.61 6.44
C ASP A 138 10.75 10.75 6.04
N HIS A 139 10.41 10.51 4.76
CA HIS A 139 9.05 10.58 4.25
C HIS A 139 8.81 9.49 3.21
N ILE A 140 7.84 8.62 3.47
CA ILE A 140 7.36 7.58 2.56
C ILE A 140 5.85 7.71 2.38
N ILE A 141 5.33 7.21 1.28
CA ILE A 141 3.89 7.18 1.01
C ILE A 141 3.51 5.75 0.60
N PHE A 142 2.45 5.24 1.22
CA PHE A 142 1.80 4.00 0.81
C PHE A 142 0.52 4.35 0.05
N TYR A 143 0.29 3.66 -1.05
CA TYR A 143 -0.95 3.68 -1.83
C TYR A 143 -1.49 2.26 -1.86
N VAL A 144 -2.69 2.07 -1.38
CA VAL A 144 -3.32 0.74 -1.27
C VAL A 144 -4.71 0.81 -1.88
N VAL A 145 -5.03 -0.13 -2.75
CA VAL A 145 -6.42 -0.32 -3.20
C VAL A 145 -7.16 -1.07 -2.11
N VAL A 146 -8.18 -0.44 -1.56
CA VAL A 146 -9.07 -1.03 -0.55
C VAL A 146 -10.41 -1.32 -1.21
N GLU A 147 -10.89 -2.56 -1.04
CA GLU A 147 -12.19 -2.98 -1.52
C GLU A 147 -13.19 -2.95 -0.37
N ASP A 148 -14.34 -2.30 -0.59
CA ASP A 148 -15.49 -2.30 0.33
C ASP A 148 -16.74 -2.67 -0.46
N GLY A 149 -17.10 -3.95 -0.40
CA GLY A 149 -18.21 -4.52 -1.16
C GLY A 149 -17.98 -4.41 -2.67
N GLU A 150 -18.80 -3.61 -3.37
CA GLU A 150 -18.71 -3.40 -4.82
C GLU A 150 -17.84 -2.19 -5.21
N THR A 151 -17.31 -1.46 -4.24
CA THR A 151 -16.46 -0.28 -4.47
C THR A 151 -14.99 -0.59 -4.22
N SER A 152 -14.12 0.05 -5.00
CA SER A 152 -12.67 -0.04 -4.88
C SER A 152 -12.10 1.37 -4.87
N GLU A 153 -11.29 1.70 -3.88
CA GLU A 153 -10.70 3.03 -3.70
C GLU A 153 -9.20 2.92 -3.41
N GLU A 154 -8.39 3.80 -4.03
CA GLU A 154 -6.98 3.95 -3.69
C GLU A 154 -6.84 4.86 -2.46
N VAL A 155 -6.44 4.30 -1.34
CA VAL A 155 -6.17 5.01 -0.09
C VAL A 155 -4.70 5.41 -0.04
N THR A 156 -4.43 6.61 0.44
CA THR A 156 -3.08 7.16 0.58
C THR A 156 -2.70 7.33 2.04
N PHE A 157 -1.58 6.71 2.43
CA PHE A 157 -0.96 6.89 3.75
C PHE A 157 0.34 7.68 3.59
N LYS A 158 0.42 8.87 4.18
CA LYS A 158 1.63 9.71 4.20
C LYS A 158 2.34 9.52 5.53
N TYR A 159 3.52 8.91 5.50
CA TYR A 159 4.29 8.57 6.68
C TYR A 159 5.54 9.39 6.84
N TYR A 160 5.78 9.85 8.04
CA TYR A 160 7.00 10.55 8.45
C TYR A 160 7.74 9.72 9.50
N ARG A 161 9.06 9.69 9.38
CA ARG A 161 9.92 8.93 10.32
C ARG A 161 9.85 9.52 11.71
N VAL A 162 9.59 8.67 12.69
CA VAL A 162 9.70 9.03 14.11
C VAL A 162 11.18 9.09 14.48
N LYS A 163 11.61 10.16 15.15
CA LYS A 163 12.97 10.41 15.59
C LYS A 163 13.18 10.00 17.03
#